data_07cdf52cd7494b9981242de2361e3013
#
_entry.id   07cdf52cd7494b9981242de2361e3013
#
_cell.length_a   1.000
_cell.length_b   1.000
_cell.length_c   1.000
_cell.angle_alpha   90.00
_cell.angle_beta   90.00
_cell.angle_gamma   90.00
#
_symmetry.space_group_name_H-M   'P 1'
#
loop_
_entity.id
_entity.type
_entity.pdbx_description
1 polymer ?
#
loop_
_entity_poly.entity_id
_entity_poly.type
_entity_poly.pdbx_seq_one_letter_code
_entity_poly.pdbx_strand_id
1 'polypeptide(L)'
;MSIASLEVALPGLMVQRLEVPRRINWQVVFDGLGTGLPDDYIALAESYPRLEIGQFLSVTSPAPGNEAGFVEVAREDLAGAEGMAQKGMLGDYPAFPESGGLLLWGSSIDGDEFYWRTAGQPNEWTVVVAGRNDDWYHYEGSLTGYLAWLCSGTAAPHGLPPNFPGPEPVVSVG
;
A
#
# COMPACT_ATOMS: atom_id res chain seq x y z
N MET A 1 1.70 -13.97 -0.64
CA MET A 1 1.58 -13.98 -2.12
C MET A 1 2.74 -13.19 -2.70
N SER A 2 2.96 -13.24 -4.00
CA SER A 2 4.10 -12.59 -4.65
C SER A 2 3.62 -11.62 -5.72
N ILE A 3 4.52 -10.75 -6.17
CA ILE A 3 4.29 -9.85 -7.31
C ILE A 3 3.74 -10.58 -8.55
N ALA A 4 4.13 -11.86 -8.77
CA ALA A 4 3.63 -12.66 -9.87
C ALA A 4 2.11 -12.91 -9.81
N SER A 5 1.53 -13.02 -8.62
CA SER A 5 0.07 -13.13 -8.47
C SER A 5 -0.65 -11.86 -8.88
N LEU A 6 -0.05 -10.70 -8.60
CA LEU A 6 -0.58 -9.41 -9.04
C LEU A 6 -0.45 -9.24 -10.56
N GLU A 7 0.67 -9.63 -11.15
CA GLU A 7 0.90 -9.58 -12.61
C GLU A 7 -0.09 -10.47 -13.37
N VAL A 8 -0.50 -11.60 -12.79
CA VAL A 8 -1.55 -12.47 -13.35
C VAL A 8 -2.92 -11.79 -13.27
N ALA A 9 -3.23 -11.14 -12.15
CA ALA A 9 -4.50 -10.43 -11.96
C ALA A 9 -4.59 -9.13 -12.78
N LEU A 10 -3.44 -8.54 -13.10
CA LEU A 10 -3.30 -7.31 -13.90
C LEU A 10 -2.33 -7.54 -15.08
N PRO A 11 -2.76 -8.18 -16.18
CA PRO A 11 -1.88 -8.45 -17.33
C PRO A 11 -1.21 -7.20 -17.92
N GLY A 12 -1.88 -6.04 -17.86
CA GLY A 12 -1.33 -4.76 -18.28
C GLY A 12 -0.15 -4.27 -17.42
N LEU A 13 0.02 -4.80 -16.21
CA LEU A 13 1.15 -4.45 -15.34
C LEU A 13 2.45 -5.08 -15.85
N MET A 14 2.40 -6.35 -16.24
CA MET A 14 3.60 -7.10 -16.65
C MET A 14 4.34 -6.42 -17.83
N VAL A 15 3.60 -5.82 -18.77
CA VAL A 15 4.22 -5.14 -19.92
C VAL A 15 4.91 -3.82 -19.56
N GLN A 16 4.63 -3.30 -18.38
CA GLN A 16 5.23 -2.07 -17.86
C GLN A 16 6.36 -2.34 -16.85
N ARG A 17 6.68 -3.61 -16.62
CA ARG A 17 7.76 -3.99 -15.71
C ARG A 17 9.10 -3.51 -16.22
N LEU A 18 9.88 -2.87 -15.33
CA LEU A 18 11.23 -2.47 -15.64
C LEU A 18 12.14 -3.70 -15.84
N GLU A 19 12.99 -3.65 -16.86
CA GLU A 19 14.00 -4.70 -17.12
C GLU A 19 15.09 -4.73 -16.04
N VAL A 20 15.36 -3.59 -15.42
CA VAL A 20 16.38 -3.41 -14.39
C VAL A 20 15.72 -2.81 -13.15
N PRO A 21 15.97 -3.36 -11.96
CA PRO A 21 15.46 -2.80 -10.71
C PRO A 21 15.88 -1.34 -10.53
N ARG A 22 15.02 -0.55 -9.89
CA ARG A 22 15.21 0.89 -9.69
C ARG A 22 16.41 1.23 -8.80
N ARG A 23 16.88 0.30 -7.98
CA ARG A 23 17.98 0.48 -7.03
C ARG A 23 17.69 1.55 -5.96
N ILE A 24 16.52 1.46 -5.36
CA ILE A 24 16.13 2.29 -4.22
C ILE A 24 17.09 2.03 -3.05
N ASN A 25 17.52 3.08 -2.38
CA ASN A 25 18.34 2.94 -1.18
C ASN A 25 17.45 2.62 0.03
N TRP A 26 17.10 1.34 0.17
CA TRP A 26 16.24 0.85 1.24
C TRP A 26 16.78 1.10 2.64
N GLN A 27 18.11 1.19 2.80
CA GLN A 27 18.68 1.50 4.12
C GLN A 27 18.25 2.88 4.60
N VAL A 28 18.21 3.89 3.73
CA VAL A 28 17.70 5.23 4.07
C VAL A 28 16.23 5.17 4.48
N VAL A 29 15.43 4.38 3.76
CA VAL A 29 14.00 4.21 4.08
C VAL A 29 13.82 3.53 5.43
N PHE A 30 14.52 2.41 5.68
CA PHE A 30 14.40 1.65 6.92
C PHE A 30 14.89 2.45 8.14
N ASP A 31 16.03 3.12 8.02
CA ASP A 31 16.54 3.99 9.08
C ASP A 31 15.59 5.14 9.36
N GLY A 32 14.99 5.68 8.30
CA GLY A 32 14.04 6.77 8.40
C GLY A 32 12.70 6.40 9.04
N LEU A 33 12.19 5.21 8.76
CA LEU A 33 10.94 4.70 9.33
C LEU A 33 11.13 3.98 10.67
N GLY A 34 12.37 3.55 10.97
CA GLY A 34 12.68 2.75 12.16
C GLY A 34 12.22 1.29 12.03
N THR A 35 11.95 0.82 10.83
CA THR A 35 11.51 -0.55 10.53
C THR A 35 11.87 -0.95 9.11
N GLY A 36 11.98 -2.26 8.85
CA GLY A 36 11.97 -2.80 7.48
C GLY A 36 10.57 -2.73 6.88
N LEU A 37 10.44 -3.07 5.62
CA LEU A 37 9.18 -3.16 4.90
C LEU A 37 9.00 -4.56 4.29
N PRO A 38 7.75 -4.98 3.97
CA PRO A 38 7.48 -6.28 3.38
C PRO A 38 8.22 -6.53 2.05
N ASP A 39 8.74 -7.72 1.87
CA ASP A 39 9.52 -8.10 0.68
C ASP A 39 8.70 -7.98 -0.61
N ASP A 40 7.40 -8.25 -0.55
CA ASP A 40 6.50 -8.12 -1.71
C ASP A 40 6.32 -6.66 -2.14
N TYR A 41 6.28 -5.73 -1.20
CA TYR A 41 6.26 -4.29 -1.49
C TYR A 41 7.61 -3.82 -2.05
N ILE A 42 8.72 -4.27 -1.47
CA ILE A 42 10.06 -3.96 -1.97
C ILE A 42 10.20 -4.42 -3.43
N ALA A 43 9.79 -5.65 -3.72
CA ALA A 43 9.82 -6.19 -5.08
C ALA A 43 8.91 -5.40 -6.05
N LEU A 44 7.73 -4.99 -5.59
CA LEU A 44 6.82 -4.14 -6.36
C LEU A 44 7.45 -2.79 -6.68
N ALA A 45 7.96 -2.09 -5.66
CA ALA A 45 8.56 -0.78 -5.80
C ALA A 45 9.83 -0.79 -6.67
N GLU A 46 10.63 -1.86 -6.63
CA GLU A 46 11.82 -2.03 -7.49
C GLU A 46 11.44 -2.30 -8.95
N SER A 47 10.29 -2.92 -9.19
CA SER A 47 9.84 -3.32 -10.53
C SER A 47 9.01 -2.24 -11.23
N TYR A 48 8.33 -1.38 -10.46
CA TYR A 48 7.37 -0.39 -10.96
C TYR A 48 7.56 0.96 -10.26
N PRO A 49 7.84 2.05 -11.00
CA PRO A 49 8.12 3.36 -10.40
C PRO A 49 6.97 3.92 -9.57
N ARG A 50 5.78 3.84 -10.09
CA ARG A 50 4.54 4.25 -9.45
C ARG A 50 3.44 3.35 -9.96
N LEU A 51 2.70 2.76 -9.05
CA LEU A 51 1.56 1.92 -9.41
C LEU A 51 0.27 2.68 -9.13
N GLU A 52 -0.53 2.82 -10.18
CA GLU A 52 -1.87 3.36 -10.08
C GLU A 52 -2.86 2.40 -10.77
N ILE A 53 -3.93 2.04 -10.08
CA ILE A 53 -4.94 1.09 -10.55
C ILE A 53 -6.26 1.83 -10.75
N GLY A 54 -6.83 1.73 -11.96
CA GLY A 54 -8.12 2.29 -12.32
C GLY A 54 -8.19 3.81 -12.25
N GLN A 55 -7.04 4.51 -12.31
CA GLN A 55 -6.95 5.96 -12.06
C GLN A 55 -7.56 6.36 -10.71
N PHE A 56 -7.59 5.45 -9.77
CA PHE A 56 -8.27 5.59 -8.50
C PHE A 56 -7.37 5.29 -7.31
N LEU A 57 -6.73 4.13 -7.26
CA LEU A 57 -5.85 3.70 -6.18
C LEU A 57 -4.39 3.88 -6.57
N SER A 58 -3.65 4.62 -5.76
CA SER A 58 -2.20 4.81 -5.93
C SER A 58 -1.43 4.14 -4.80
N VAL A 59 -0.39 3.37 -5.17
CA VAL A 59 0.58 2.82 -4.23
C VAL A 59 1.75 3.79 -4.10
N THR A 60 2.02 4.24 -2.89
CA THR A 60 3.14 5.14 -2.60
C THR A 60 4.47 4.37 -2.67
N SER A 61 5.48 4.92 -3.29
CA SER A 61 6.79 4.27 -3.41
C SER A 61 7.93 5.30 -3.39
N PRO A 62 9.08 4.97 -2.77
CA PRO A 62 10.23 5.87 -2.81
C PRO A 62 10.78 6.02 -4.24
N ALA A 63 11.39 7.16 -4.52
CA ALA A 63 12.11 7.38 -5.77
C ALA A 63 13.62 7.31 -5.52
N PRO A 64 14.39 6.62 -6.39
CA PRO A 64 15.85 6.58 -6.28
C PRO A 64 16.44 7.98 -6.23
N GLY A 65 17.25 8.25 -5.21
CA GLY A 65 17.85 9.57 -4.96
C GLY A 65 16.96 10.55 -4.21
N ASN A 66 15.72 10.19 -3.89
CA ASN A 66 14.77 10.99 -3.08
C ASN A 66 14.11 10.15 -1.97
N GLU A 67 14.79 9.15 -1.46
CA GLU A 67 14.28 8.27 -0.40
C GLU A 67 13.99 9.05 0.90
N ALA A 68 14.80 10.08 1.19
CA ALA A 68 14.57 10.96 2.33
C ALA A 68 13.25 11.72 2.22
N GLY A 69 12.87 12.17 1.02
CA GLY A 69 11.57 12.82 0.79
C GLY A 69 10.40 11.87 1.00
N PHE A 70 10.53 10.61 0.59
CA PHE A 70 9.52 9.58 0.91
C PHE A 70 9.36 9.39 2.42
N VAL A 71 10.48 9.32 3.17
CA VAL A 71 10.47 9.19 4.63
C VAL A 71 9.83 10.41 5.31
N GLU A 72 10.09 11.62 4.80
CA GLU A 72 9.50 12.85 5.33
C GLU A 72 7.97 12.82 5.22
N VAL A 73 7.45 12.51 4.04
CA VAL A 73 5.99 12.36 3.80
C VAL A 73 5.40 11.27 4.70
N ALA A 74 6.04 10.09 4.77
CA ALA A 74 5.54 9.01 5.61
C ALA A 74 5.52 9.38 7.12
N ARG A 75 6.43 10.22 7.58
CA ARG A 75 6.43 10.74 8.96
C ARG A 75 5.31 11.75 9.20
N GLU A 76 4.98 12.58 8.21
CA GLU A 76 3.84 13.48 8.27
C GLU A 76 2.52 12.69 8.35
N ASP A 77 2.38 11.65 7.53
CA ASP A 77 1.22 10.74 7.57
C ASP A 77 1.10 10.04 8.93
N LEU A 78 2.23 9.58 9.48
CA LEU A 78 2.26 8.97 10.82
C LEU A 78 1.84 9.93 11.93
N ALA A 79 2.29 11.18 11.88
CA ALA A 79 1.86 12.20 12.84
C ALA A 79 0.35 12.48 12.72
N GLY A 80 -0.19 12.46 11.51
CA GLY A 80 -1.62 12.53 11.25
C GLY A 80 -2.40 11.35 11.85
N ALA A 81 -1.91 10.13 11.60
CA ALA A 81 -2.51 8.90 12.13
C ALA A 81 -2.48 8.86 13.67
N GLU A 82 -1.37 9.28 14.30
CA GLU A 82 -1.28 9.41 15.75
C GLU A 82 -2.32 10.40 16.30
N GLY A 83 -2.48 11.56 15.65
CA GLY A 83 -3.50 12.53 16.02
C GLY A 83 -4.93 11.99 15.87
N MET A 84 -5.20 11.15 14.87
CA MET A 84 -6.49 10.47 14.70
C MET A 84 -6.69 9.39 15.77
N ALA A 85 -5.67 8.58 16.07
CA ALA A 85 -5.73 7.56 17.12
C ALA A 85 -6.07 8.17 18.49
N GLN A 86 -5.43 9.29 18.85
CA GLN A 86 -5.71 10.02 20.10
C GLN A 86 -7.15 10.51 20.22
N LYS A 87 -7.82 10.72 19.08
CA LYS A 87 -9.23 11.15 19.01
C LYS A 87 -10.21 9.98 18.84
N GLY A 88 -9.70 8.73 18.78
CA GLY A 88 -10.52 7.56 18.51
C GLY A 88 -11.07 7.52 17.08
N MET A 89 -10.36 8.12 16.12
CA MET A 89 -10.77 8.26 14.71
C MET A 89 -9.93 7.37 13.77
N LEU A 90 -9.12 6.46 14.29
CA LEU A 90 -8.30 5.52 13.51
C LEU A 90 -8.91 4.09 13.55
N GLY A 91 -10.25 3.98 13.57
CA GLY A 91 -10.90 2.72 13.85
C GLY A 91 -10.49 2.17 15.22
N ASP A 92 -10.37 0.86 15.33
CA ASP A 92 -9.90 0.19 16.54
C ASP A 92 -8.38 -0.06 16.53
N TYR A 93 -7.62 0.68 15.68
CA TYR A 93 -6.19 0.48 15.50
C TYR A 93 -5.37 1.57 16.18
N PRO A 94 -4.20 1.22 16.76
CA PRO A 94 -3.22 2.23 17.13
C PRO A 94 -2.48 2.75 15.89
N ALA A 95 -1.71 3.83 16.06
CA ALA A 95 -0.77 4.27 15.05
C ALA A 95 0.57 3.51 15.17
N PHE A 96 1.27 3.29 14.05
CA PHE A 96 2.68 2.84 14.12
C PHE A 96 3.51 3.89 14.91
N PRO A 97 4.50 3.52 15.77
CA PRO A 97 5.14 2.20 15.85
C PRO A 97 4.55 1.22 16.89
N GLU A 98 3.37 1.47 17.43
CA GLU A 98 2.75 0.50 18.31
C GLU A 98 2.48 -0.82 17.57
N SER A 99 2.59 -1.94 18.29
CA SER A 99 2.34 -3.27 17.67
C SER A 99 0.91 -3.36 17.15
N GLY A 100 0.76 -3.72 15.90
CA GLY A 100 -0.53 -3.71 15.19
C GLY A 100 -0.98 -2.32 14.75
N GLY A 101 -0.11 -1.32 14.88
CA GLY A 101 -0.36 0.04 14.43
C GLY A 101 -0.41 0.17 12.91
N LEU A 102 -1.05 1.23 12.44
CA LEU A 102 -1.24 1.47 11.02
C LEU A 102 -0.09 2.29 10.42
N LEU A 103 0.44 1.82 9.29
CA LEU A 103 1.44 2.50 8.46
C LEU A 103 0.90 2.62 7.03
N LEU A 104 0.73 3.84 6.54
CA LEU A 104 0.14 4.12 5.22
C LEU A 104 1.03 3.64 4.08
N TRP A 105 0.44 2.98 3.08
CA TRP A 105 1.14 2.58 1.85
C TRP A 105 0.46 3.04 0.57
N GLY A 106 -0.76 3.56 0.65
CA GLY A 106 -1.47 4.02 -0.53
C GLY A 106 -2.73 4.79 -0.20
N SER A 107 -3.29 5.42 -1.21
CA SER A 107 -4.53 6.18 -1.09
C SER A 107 -5.35 6.15 -2.37
N SER A 108 -6.63 6.49 -2.28
CA SER A 108 -7.49 6.72 -3.44
C SER A 108 -7.68 8.22 -3.71
N ILE A 109 -8.12 8.54 -4.94
CA ILE A 109 -8.52 9.91 -5.30
C ILE A 109 -9.72 10.40 -4.48
N ASP A 110 -10.46 9.50 -3.89
CA ASP A 110 -11.64 9.76 -3.09
C ASP A 110 -11.32 9.95 -1.61
N GLY A 111 -10.06 9.72 -1.20
CA GLY A 111 -9.59 9.87 0.16
C GLY A 111 -9.69 8.59 1.00
N ASP A 112 -9.88 7.42 0.38
CA ASP A 112 -9.68 6.16 1.08
C ASP A 112 -8.18 5.96 1.33
N GLU A 113 -7.84 5.35 2.46
CA GLU A 113 -6.46 5.14 2.89
C GLU A 113 -6.18 3.65 3.05
N PHE A 114 -5.00 3.24 2.61
CA PHE A 114 -4.57 1.85 2.62
C PHE A 114 -3.34 1.69 3.48
N TYR A 115 -3.45 0.85 4.51
CA TYR A 115 -2.45 0.70 5.54
C TYR A 115 -1.91 -0.72 5.62
N TRP A 116 -0.67 -0.86 6.07
CA TRP A 116 -0.24 -2.08 6.75
C TRP A 116 -0.67 -2.02 8.21
N ARG A 117 -1.16 -3.14 8.73
CA ARG A 117 -1.24 -3.42 10.14
C ARG A 117 0.06 -4.06 10.58
N THR A 118 0.86 -3.34 11.34
CA THR A 118 2.26 -3.71 11.66
C THR A 118 2.34 -4.63 12.88
N ALA A 119 1.79 -5.84 12.75
CA ALA A 119 1.87 -6.87 13.78
C ALA A 119 2.92 -7.92 13.38
N GLY A 120 3.90 -8.16 14.23
CA GLY A 120 5.00 -9.09 13.96
C GLY A 120 6.07 -8.51 13.04
N GLN A 121 6.75 -9.38 12.29
CA GLN A 121 7.77 -8.96 11.31
C GLN A 121 7.13 -8.38 10.04
N PRO A 122 7.84 -7.55 9.26
CA PRO A 122 7.27 -6.92 8.07
C PRO A 122 6.57 -7.88 7.09
N ASN A 123 7.11 -9.07 6.88
CA ASN A 123 6.49 -10.08 6.01
C ASN A 123 5.22 -10.74 6.60
N GLU A 124 4.89 -10.46 7.84
CA GLU A 124 3.67 -10.92 8.52
C GLU A 124 2.57 -9.84 8.52
N TRP A 125 2.89 -8.62 8.08
CA TRP A 125 1.93 -7.53 8.09
C TRP A 125 0.76 -7.80 7.13
N THR A 126 -0.41 -7.37 7.57
CA THR A 126 -1.67 -7.51 6.84
C THR A 126 -2.16 -6.14 6.36
N VAL A 127 -3.19 -6.11 5.55
CA VAL A 127 -3.72 -4.87 4.96
C VAL A 127 -4.98 -4.42 5.69
N VAL A 128 -5.05 -3.13 5.99
CA VAL A 128 -6.26 -2.47 6.48
C VAL A 128 -6.64 -1.35 5.52
N VAL A 129 -7.90 -1.28 5.16
CA VAL A 129 -8.47 -0.22 4.31
C VAL A 129 -9.41 0.61 5.15
N ALA A 130 -9.15 1.91 5.21
CA ALA A 130 -10.05 2.92 5.75
C ALA A 130 -10.80 3.56 4.60
N GLY A 131 -12.00 3.07 4.33
CA GLY A 131 -12.88 3.63 3.33
C GLY A 131 -13.64 4.86 3.84
N ARG A 132 -14.31 5.55 2.94
CA ARG A 132 -15.19 6.66 3.29
C ARG A 132 -16.27 6.20 4.28
N ASN A 133 -16.78 7.12 5.06
CA ASN A 133 -17.86 6.89 6.00
C ASN A 133 -17.52 5.94 7.15
N ASP A 134 -16.26 5.91 7.56
CA ASP A 134 -15.80 5.05 8.66
C ASP A 134 -16.00 3.55 8.37
N ASP A 135 -15.83 3.15 7.11
CA ASP A 135 -15.93 1.76 6.66
C ASP A 135 -14.54 1.13 6.66
N TRP A 136 -14.26 0.32 7.67
CA TRP A 136 -12.96 -0.32 7.89
C TRP A 136 -12.99 -1.77 7.45
N TYR A 137 -11.99 -2.17 6.66
CA TYR A 137 -11.85 -3.55 6.19
C TYR A 137 -10.44 -4.08 6.46
N HIS A 138 -10.35 -5.26 7.05
CA HIS A 138 -9.09 -5.95 7.31
C HIS A 138 -8.95 -7.16 6.37
N TYR A 139 -7.88 -7.18 5.59
CA TYR A 139 -7.50 -8.27 4.71
C TYR A 139 -6.30 -9.02 5.31
N GLU A 140 -6.51 -10.31 5.61
CA GLU A 140 -5.50 -11.20 6.23
C GLU A 140 -4.47 -11.69 5.20
N GLY A 141 -3.70 -10.77 4.61
CA GLY A 141 -2.68 -11.08 3.64
C GLY A 141 -1.78 -9.90 3.30
N SER A 142 -0.78 -10.15 2.46
CA SER A 142 0.19 -9.13 2.04
C SER A 142 -0.39 -8.10 1.08
N LEU A 143 0.32 -7.00 0.86
CA LEU A 143 -0.08 -5.92 -0.03
C LEU A 143 -0.32 -6.42 -1.47
N THR A 144 0.63 -7.15 -2.05
CA THR A 144 0.45 -7.68 -3.41
C THR A 144 -0.66 -8.73 -3.49
N GLY A 145 -0.89 -9.45 -2.38
CA GLY A 145 -2.02 -10.36 -2.23
C GLY A 145 -3.36 -9.64 -2.25
N TYR A 146 -3.47 -8.54 -1.51
CA TYR A 146 -4.66 -7.70 -1.49
C TYR A 146 -4.96 -7.11 -2.88
N LEU A 147 -3.96 -6.52 -3.52
CA LEU A 147 -4.12 -5.94 -4.86
C LEU A 147 -4.52 -7.00 -5.90
N ALA A 148 -3.91 -8.18 -5.85
CA ALA A 148 -4.27 -9.29 -6.74
C ALA A 148 -5.72 -9.77 -6.51
N TRP A 149 -6.12 -9.92 -5.24
CA TRP A 149 -7.49 -10.28 -4.87
C TRP A 149 -8.49 -9.23 -5.34
N LEU A 150 -8.21 -7.95 -5.10
CA LEU A 150 -9.05 -6.83 -5.53
C LEU A 150 -9.23 -6.81 -7.05
N CYS A 151 -8.16 -7.06 -7.80
CA CYS A 151 -8.16 -7.03 -9.28
C CYS A 151 -8.64 -8.33 -9.93
N SER A 152 -8.84 -9.39 -9.17
CA SER A 152 -9.32 -10.67 -9.70
C SER A 152 -10.80 -10.66 -10.10
N GLY A 153 -11.53 -9.60 -9.74
CA GLY A 153 -12.98 -9.50 -9.98
C GLY A 153 -13.84 -10.37 -9.05
N THR A 154 -13.22 -11.05 -8.08
CA THR A 154 -13.91 -11.91 -7.10
C THR A 154 -14.15 -11.20 -5.77
N ALA A 155 -13.50 -10.06 -5.56
CA ALA A 155 -13.61 -9.25 -4.36
C ALA A 155 -14.85 -8.36 -4.39
N ALA A 156 -15.59 -8.29 -3.28
CA ALA A 156 -16.43 -7.15 -3.01
C ALA A 156 -15.52 -6.05 -2.43
N PRO A 157 -15.34 -4.91 -3.09
CA PRO A 157 -14.47 -3.86 -2.60
C PRO A 157 -15.13 -3.15 -1.40
N HIS A 158 -14.94 -3.68 -0.19
CA HIS A 158 -15.45 -3.08 1.03
C HIS A 158 -14.96 -1.63 1.17
N GLY A 159 -15.89 -0.70 1.35
CA GLY A 159 -15.59 0.73 1.50
C GLY A 159 -15.17 1.44 0.21
N LEU A 160 -14.92 0.73 -0.87
CA LEU A 160 -14.52 1.28 -2.16
C LEU A 160 -15.71 1.37 -3.13
N PRO A 161 -15.62 2.14 -4.22
CA PRO A 161 -16.69 2.22 -5.20
C PRO A 161 -17.07 0.84 -5.75
N PRO A 162 -18.38 0.52 -5.90
CA PRO A 162 -18.84 -0.81 -6.27
C PRO A 162 -18.37 -1.27 -7.65
N ASN A 163 -17.95 -0.34 -8.50
CA ASN A 163 -17.43 -0.64 -9.83
C ASN A 163 -15.89 -0.67 -9.90
N PHE A 164 -15.20 -0.47 -8.78
CA PHE A 164 -13.75 -0.51 -8.72
C PHE A 164 -13.27 -1.95 -8.40
N PRO A 165 -12.23 -2.44 -9.04
CA PRO A 165 -11.43 -1.84 -10.10
C PRO A 165 -12.00 -2.02 -11.52
N GLY A 166 -13.18 -2.62 -11.64
CA GLY A 166 -13.81 -2.97 -12.91
C GLY A 166 -13.34 -4.32 -13.48
N PRO A 167 -13.98 -4.79 -14.55
CA PRO A 167 -13.68 -6.10 -15.15
C PRO A 167 -12.31 -6.13 -15.89
N GLU A 168 -11.86 -4.98 -16.35
CA GLU A 168 -10.57 -4.80 -17.02
C GLU A 168 -9.85 -3.60 -16.40
N PRO A 169 -9.20 -3.78 -15.23
CA PRO A 169 -8.56 -2.67 -14.54
C PRO A 169 -7.44 -2.05 -15.38
N VAL A 170 -7.54 -0.75 -15.62
CA VAL A 170 -6.45 0.01 -16.22
C VAL A 170 -5.35 0.19 -15.18
N VAL A 171 -4.12 -0.08 -15.56
CA VAL A 171 -2.94 0.13 -14.71
C VAL A 171 -1.99 1.10 -15.40
N SER A 172 -1.49 2.06 -14.65
CA SER A 172 -0.43 2.97 -15.10
C SER A 172 0.75 2.92 -14.13
N VAL A 173 1.93 3.09 -14.71
CA VAL A 173 3.21 3.12 -14.00
C VAL A 173 3.93 4.37 -14.48
N GLY A 174 4.07 5.38 -13.60
CA GLY A 174 4.59 6.70 -13.96
C GLY A 174 5.92 7.05 -13.32
#